data_fa403a8068d0c172af2ed94a02d19dff
#
_entry.id   fa403a8068d0c172af2ed94a02d19dff
#
_cell.length_a   1.000
_cell.length_b   1.000
_cell.length_c   1.000
_cell.angle_alpha   90.00
_cell.angle_beta   90.00
_cell.angle_gamma   90.00
#
_symmetry.space_group_name_H-M   'P 1'
#
loop_
_entity.id
_entity.type
_entity.pdbx_description
1 polymer ?
#
loop_
_entity_poly.entity_id
_entity_poly.type
_entity_poly.pdbx_seq_one_letter_code
_entity_poly.pdbx_strand_id
1 'polypeptide(L)'
;MLASTSELLNTARRNAYAIGAFNVYNLEGVKAVIDAAEALQSPAMLQLHPSALKYGKSPLVALCMEAARQSLVPIAVHLDHSTSEKDIHLALDAGIQSIMADGSPMPYEQNLIFTREMTKLSHANGAVVEAEIGRISGTEDGLTIEEKAAKMTDPLEAVEFIKETNVDFLAVTIGNVHGKYFSEPKLDFPRLAKIRASVPVPLVLHGASGLPESMINQSIKLGVSKFNVNTEVREAYMDVLKTSSSLSDPDLLEVMEKAIDAMRSVISEKLQLFGSAGKAYLHQSPYADGLAAKSISDKQAKTNQVLINS
;
A
#
# COMPACT_ATOMS: atom_id res chain seq x y z
N MET A 1 -5.51 -8.29 11.37
CA MET A 1 -4.25 -8.99 11.76
C MET A 1 -3.09 -8.19 11.18
N LEU A 2 -2.32 -7.49 12.04
CA LEU A 2 -1.13 -6.74 11.58
C LEU A 2 -0.10 -7.72 10.99
N ALA A 3 0.35 -7.46 9.77
CA ALA A 3 1.19 -8.35 8.99
C ALA A 3 2.52 -7.69 8.58
N SER A 4 3.55 -8.50 8.37
CA SER A 4 4.83 -8.06 7.83
C SER A 4 4.71 -7.74 6.34
N THR A 5 5.13 -6.54 5.93
CA THR A 5 5.19 -6.16 4.51
C THR A 5 6.06 -7.10 3.70
N SER A 6 7.20 -7.52 4.26
CA SER A 6 8.10 -8.47 3.58
C SER A 6 7.40 -9.81 3.30
N GLU A 7 6.64 -10.33 4.26
CA GLU A 7 5.88 -11.56 4.09
C GLU A 7 4.77 -11.38 3.04
N LEU A 8 4.01 -10.28 3.10
CA LEU A 8 2.96 -9.97 2.13
C LEU A 8 3.50 -9.94 0.70
N LEU A 9 4.55 -9.16 0.44
CA LEU A 9 5.06 -8.97 -0.91
C LEU A 9 5.79 -10.20 -1.45
N ASN A 10 6.54 -10.91 -0.62
CA ASN A 10 7.18 -12.15 -1.04
C ASN A 10 6.15 -13.27 -1.34
N THR A 11 5.07 -13.35 -0.57
CA THR A 11 3.98 -14.31 -0.83
C THR A 11 3.22 -13.93 -2.10
N ALA A 12 2.91 -12.65 -2.30
CA ALA A 12 2.28 -12.14 -3.51
C ALA A 12 3.13 -12.49 -4.76
N ARG A 13 4.44 -12.22 -4.69
CA ARG A 13 5.40 -12.55 -5.76
C ARG A 13 5.40 -14.04 -6.12
N ARG A 14 5.41 -14.93 -5.11
CA ARG A 14 5.43 -16.39 -5.32
C ARG A 14 4.14 -16.92 -5.92
N ASN A 15 3.02 -16.26 -5.64
CA ASN A 15 1.68 -16.72 -6.04
C ASN A 15 1.07 -15.87 -7.17
N ALA A 16 1.86 -15.03 -7.84
CA ALA A 16 1.48 -14.23 -9.00
C ALA A 16 0.20 -13.39 -8.81
N TYR A 17 0.15 -12.65 -7.68
CA TYR A 17 -0.81 -11.58 -7.43
C TYR A 17 -0.09 -10.36 -6.86
N ALA A 18 -0.77 -9.23 -6.67
CA ALA A 18 -0.17 -8.06 -6.05
C ALA A 18 -1.00 -7.55 -4.87
N ILE A 19 -0.32 -6.92 -3.91
CA ILE A 19 -0.94 -6.25 -2.76
C ILE A 19 -1.37 -4.85 -3.18
N GLY A 20 -2.63 -4.52 -2.93
CA GLY A 20 -3.12 -3.14 -3.02
C GLY A 20 -2.67 -2.35 -1.79
N ALA A 21 -1.99 -1.23 -2.04
CA ALA A 21 -1.53 -0.31 -1.01
C ALA A 21 -2.28 1.02 -1.18
N PHE A 22 -3.08 1.38 -0.17
CA PHE A 22 -4.06 2.46 -0.26
C PHE A 22 -3.69 3.59 0.70
N ASN A 23 -3.55 4.82 0.17
CA ASN A 23 -3.27 5.99 0.98
C ASN A 23 -4.50 6.38 1.81
N VAL A 24 -4.29 6.60 3.11
CA VAL A 24 -5.32 6.96 4.08
C VAL A 24 -4.96 8.24 4.82
N TYR A 25 -5.97 9.04 5.17
CA TYR A 25 -5.81 10.37 5.76
C TYR A 25 -6.66 10.56 7.02
N ASN A 26 -7.66 9.69 7.24
CA ASN A 26 -8.67 9.81 8.28
C ASN A 26 -9.27 8.44 8.62
N LEU A 27 -10.22 8.42 9.58
CA LEU A 27 -10.93 7.22 10.02
C LEU A 27 -11.67 6.54 8.87
N GLU A 28 -12.34 7.32 8.02
CA GLU A 28 -13.18 6.81 6.94
C GLU A 28 -12.37 6.04 5.91
N GLY A 29 -11.19 6.58 5.54
CA GLY A 29 -10.27 5.90 4.63
C GLY A 29 -9.75 4.59 5.21
N VAL A 30 -9.37 4.58 6.49
CA VAL A 30 -8.92 3.35 7.18
C VAL A 30 -10.03 2.31 7.20
N LYS A 31 -11.28 2.69 7.57
CA LYS A 31 -12.44 1.79 7.58
C LYS A 31 -12.71 1.23 6.19
N ALA A 32 -12.71 2.06 5.16
CA ALA A 32 -12.98 1.63 3.78
C ALA A 32 -12.00 0.54 3.32
N VAL A 33 -10.70 0.68 3.66
CA VAL A 33 -9.68 -0.33 3.32
C VAL A 33 -9.90 -1.62 4.09
N ILE A 34 -10.13 -1.53 5.41
CA ILE A 34 -10.35 -2.72 6.25
C ILE A 34 -11.62 -3.45 5.82
N ASP A 35 -12.74 -2.75 5.64
CA ASP A 35 -14.03 -3.33 5.28
C ASP A 35 -13.96 -4.02 3.90
N ALA A 36 -13.31 -3.40 2.91
CA ALA A 36 -13.10 -4.01 1.60
C ALA A 36 -12.20 -5.26 1.66
N ALA A 37 -11.10 -5.17 2.40
CA ALA A 37 -10.15 -6.28 2.55
C ALA A 37 -10.79 -7.48 3.26
N GLU A 38 -11.55 -7.25 4.33
CA GLU A 38 -12.27 -8.30 5.06
C GLU A 38 -13.38 -8.94 4.23
N ALA A 39 -14.19 -8.12 3.56
CA ALA A 39 -15.26 -8.61 2.69
C ALA A 39 -14.76 -9.52 1.56
N LEU A 40 -13.57 -9.20 1.02
CA LEU A 40 -12.94 -9.97 -0.05
C LEU A 40 -11.92 -11.00 0.45
N GLN A 41 -11.74 -11.16 1.76
CA GLN A 41 -10.69 -12.04 2.32
C GLN A 41 -9.33 -11.80 1.65
N SER A 42 -8.96 -10.52 1.53
CA SER A 42 -7.78 -10.04 0.81
C SER A 42 -6.75 -9.46 1.78
N PRO A 43 -5.46 -9.77 1.62
CA PRO A 43 -4.43 -8.95 2.24
C PRO A 43 -4.41 -7.57 1.59
N ALA A 44 -4.08 -6.52 2.38
CA ALA A 44 -3.97 -5.15 1.91
C ALA A 44 -2.95 -4.35 2.72
N MET A 45 -2.70 -3.11 2.30
CA MET A 45 -1.77 -2.22 2.96
C MET A 45 -2.40 -0.83 3.17
N LEU A 46 -2.33 -0.31 4.40
CA LEU A 46 -2.61 1.07 4.73
C LEU A 46 -1.34 1.89 4.52
N GLN A 47 -1.38 2.90 3.67
CA GLN A 47 -0.25 3.80 3.40
C GLN A 47 -0.47 5.19 3.97
N LEU A 48 0.59 5.75 4.56
CA LEU A 48 0.64 7.09 5.09
C LEU A 48 1.69 7.89 4.32
N HIS A 49 1.25 8.83 3.48
CA HIS A 49 2.15 9.81 2.87
C HIS A 49 2.66 10.79 3.95
N PRO A 50 3.87 11.37 3.83
CA PRO A 50 4.39 12.36 4.79
C PRO A 50 3.44 13.53 5.08
N SER A 51 2.64 13.96 4.10
CA SER A 51 1.61 14.99 4.31
C SER A 51 0.51 14.54 5.28
N ALA A 52 0.05 13.29 5.16
CA ALA A 52 -0.91 12.68 6.08
C ALA A 52 -0.31 12.47 7.47
N LEU A 53 0.96 12.01 7.53
CA LEU A 53 1.70 11.86 8.79
C LEU A 53 1.87 13.20 9.49
N LYS A 54 2.21 14.27 8.77
CA LYS A 54 2.34 15.62 9.30
C LYS A 54 1.00 16.18 9.83
N TYR A 55 -0.11 15.89 9.13
CA TYR A 55 -1.45 16.33 9.50
C TYR A 55 -2.00 15.55 10.70
N GLY A 56 -2.03 14.23 10.61
CA GLY A 56 -2.66 13.34 11.60
C GLY A 56 -1.73 12.92 12.74
N LYS A 57 -0.40 13.08 12.57
CA LYS A 57 0.64 12.76 13.56
C LYS A 57 0.49 11.32 14.11
N SER A 58 1.00 11.08 15.32
CA SER A 58 0.89 9.77 15.99
C SER A 58 -0.55 9.25 16.18
N PRO A 59 -1.61 10.07 16.37
CA PRO A 59 -2.97 9.55 16.41
C PRO A 59 -3.42 8.84 15.12
N LEU A 60 -3.04 9.35 13.93
CA LEU A 60 -3.38 8.69 12.67
C LEU A 60 -2.61 7.36 12.52
N VAL A 61 -1.34 7.33 12.89
CA VAL A 61 -0.55 6.09 12.92
C VAL A 61 -1.17 5.07 13.88
N ALA A 62 -1.53 5.49 15.10
CA ALA A 62 -2.17 4.63 16.09
C ALA A 62 -3.49 4.05 15.57
N LEU A 63 -4.30 4.86 14.88
CA LEU A 63 -5.52 4.41 14.21
C LEU A 63 -5.23 3.31 13.19
N CYS A 64 -4.27 3.52 12.28
CA CYS A 64 -3.90 2.53 11.26
C CYS A 64 -3.37 1.24 11.89
N MET A 65 -2.48 1.37 12.87
CA MET A 65 -1.88 0.22 13.56
C MET A 65 -2.92 -0.60 14.32
N GLU A 66 -3.85 0.07 15.02
CA GLU A 66 -4.90 -0.62 15.77
C GLU A 66 -5.93 -1.27 14.83
N ALA A 67 -6.36 -0.58 13.77
CA ALA A 67 -7.22 -1.15 12.75
C ALA A 67 -6.59 -2.40 12.10
N ALA A 68 -5.29 -2.33 11.77
CA ALA A 68 -4.56 -3.48 11.25
C ALA A 68 -4.48 -4.65 12.24
N ARG A 69 -4.30 -4.38 13.54
CA ARG A 69 -4.29 -5.45 14.57
C ARG A 69 -5.64 -6.14 14.72
N GLN A 70 -6.73 -5.36 14.70
CA GLN A 70 -8.09 -5.86 14.87
C GLN A 70 -8.64 -6.55 13.63
N SER A 71 -8.11 -6.24 12.45
CA SER A 71 -8.57 -6.84 11.19
C SER A 71 -8.48 -8.36 11.20
N LEU A 72 -9.48 -9.00 10.57
CA LEU A 72 -9.57 -10.45 10.38
C LEU A 72 -8.66 -10.95 9.24
N VAL A 73 -8.15 -10.05 8.43
CA VAL A 73 -7.25 -10.34 7.30
C VAL A 73 -5.88 -9.67 7.50
N PRO A 74 -4.84 -10.12 6.80
CA PRO A 74 -3.49 -9.55 6.91
C PRO A 74 -3.44 -8.11 6.36
N ILE A 75 -3.11 -7.15 7.22
CA ILE A 75 -2.96 -5.75 6.88
C ILE A 75 -1.58 -5.25 7.32
N ALA A 76 -0.81 -4.68 6.40
CA ALA A 76 0.42 -3.96 6.73
C ALA A 76 0.18 -2.45 6.80
N VAL A 77 1.05 -1.74 7.56
CA VAL A 77 1.06 -0.28 7.63
C VAL A 77 2.40 0.22 7.11
N HIS A 78 2.38 1.19 6.20
CA HIS A 78 3.55 1.63 5.45
C HIS A 78 3.64 3.17 5.39
N LEU A 79 4.86 3.71 5.59
CA LEU A 79 5.17 5.10 5.26
C LEU A 79 5.52 5.19 3.77
N ASP A 80 4.78 5.99 3.04
CA ASP A 80 4.88 6.16 1.60
C ASP A 80 5.67 7.42 1.24
N HIS A 81 6.50 7.38 0.18
CA HIS A 81 7.23 8.53 -0.40
C HIS A 81 7.92 9.49 0.59
N SER A 82 8.66 8.97 1.56
CA SER A 82 9.41 9.85 2.47
C SER A 82 10.76 10.26 1.90
N THR A 83 10.92 11.56 1.67
CA THR A 83 12.17 12.19 1.24
C THR A 83 12.99 12.77 2.41
N SER A 84 12.56 12.52 3.65
CA SER A 84 13.07 13.16 4.86
C SER A 84 13.41 12.13 5.94
N GLU A 85 14.65 12.14 6.40
CA GLU A 85 15.09 11.36 7.57
C GLU A 85 14.20 11.62 8.80
N LYS A 86 13.79 12.88 9.00
CA LYS A 86 12.90 13.24 10.11
C LYS A 86 11.57 12.54 10.06
N ASP A 87 10.95 12.43 8.88
CA ASP A 87 9.64 11.78 8.74
C ASP A 87 9.77 10.26 8.89
N ILE A 88 10.89 9.69 8.46
CA ILE A 88 11.24 8.27 8.68
C ILE A 88 11.38 8.00 10.18
N HIS A 89 12.13 8.83 10.92
CA HIS A 89 12.23 8.72 12.38
C HIS A 89 10.86 8.78 13.06
N LEU A 90 10.01 9.76 12.69
CA LEU A 90 8.66 9.88 13.24
C LEU A 90 7.80 8.63 12.99
N ALA A 91 7.92 8.02 11.83
CA ALA A 91 7.20 6.80 11.49
C ALA A 91 7.70 5.59 12.30
N LEU A 92 9.02 5.42 12.40
CA LEU A 92 9.65 4.36 13.19
C LEU A 92 9.31 4.49 14.69
N ASP A 93 9.42 5.69 15.25
CA ASP A 93 9.08 5.99 16.66
C ASP A 93 7.59 5.73 16.94
N ALA A 94 6.70 5.93 15.94
CA ALA A 94 5.29 5.62 16.03
C ALA A 94 4.97 4.13 15.82
N GLY A 95 5.97 3.29 15.53
CA GLY A 95 5.85 1.84 15.41
C GLY A 95 5.58 1.31 14.01
N ILE A 96 5.71 2.12 12.95
CA ILE A 96 5.61 1.66 11.56
C ILE A 96 6.88 0.86 11.23
N GLN A 97 6.71 -0.38 10.77
CA GLN A 97 7.81 -1.29 10.43
C GLN A 97 8.00 -1.49 8.92
N SER A 98 7.44 -0.61 8.12
CA SER A 98 7.58 -0.61 6.66
C SER A 98 7.62 0.83 6.18
N ILE A 99 8.71 1.22 5.54
CA ILE A 99 8.89 2.60 5.08
C ILE A 99 9.37 2.63 3.65
N MET A 100 9.04 3.70 2.93
CA MET A 100 9.68 4.04 1.67
C MET A 100 10.66 5.20 1.89
N ALA A 101 11.94 4.94 1.64
CA ALA A 101 12.98 5.95 1.57
C ALA A 101 13.08 6.42 0.11
N ASP A 102 12.43 7.54 -0.19
CA ASP A 102 12.29 8.04 -1.55
C ASP A 102 13.33 9.10 -1.89
N GLY A 103 14.47 8.67 -2.45
CA GLY A 103 15.47 9.56 -3.00
C GLY A 103 15.29 9.82 -4.51
N SER A 104 14.23 9.36 -5.16
CA SER A 104 14.02 9.48 -6.61
C SER A 104 14.02 10.93 -7.15
N PRO A 105 13.64 11.97 -6.36
CA PRO A 105 13.79 13.36 -6.78
C PRO A 105 15.25 13.85 -6.83
N MET A 106 16.17 13.15 -6.16
CA MET A 106 17.60 13.49 -6.07
C MET A 106 18.38 12.92 -7.28
N PRO A 107 19.60 13.44 -7.56
CA PRO A 107 20.55 12.76 -8.43
C PRO A 107 20.85 11.33 -7.93
N TYR A 108 21.14 10.38 -8.85
CA TYR A 108 21.32 8.96 -8.52
C TYR A 108 22.26 8.70 -7.33
N GLU A 109 23.43 9.33 -7.31
CA GLU A 109 24.42 9.17 -6.22
C GLU A 109 23.88 9.65 -4.86
N GLN A 110 23.10 10.73 -4.85
CA GLN A 110 22.47 11.23 -3.64
C GLN A 110 21.33 10.32 -3.17
N ASN A 111 20.52 9.81 -4.11
CA ASN A 111 19.51 8.82 -3.82
C ASN A 111 20.13 7.55 -3.20
N LEU A 112 21.24 7.06 -3.78
CA LEU A 112 21.95 5.88 -3.29
C LEU A 112 22.45 6.09 -1.86
N ILE A 113 23.09 7.24 -1.56
CA ILE A 113 23.58 7.58 -0.21
C ILE A 113 22.41 7.67 0.76
N PHE A 114 21.38 8.46 0.44
CA PHE A 114 20.20 8.66 1.29
C PHE A 114 19.51 7.33 1.59
N THR A 115 19.21 6.56 0.55
CA THR A 115 18.52 5.27 0.70
C THR A 115 19.33 4.29 1.54
N ARG A 116 20.66 4.21 1.33
CA ARG A 116 21.54 3.34 2.13
C ARG A 116 21.54 3.70 3.61
N GLU A 117 21.57 4.99 3.93
CA GLU A 117 21.55 5.46 5.32
C GLU A 117 20.20 5.19 5.97
N MET A 118 19.10 5.48 5.26
CA MET A 118 17.75 5.21 5.75
C MET A 118 17.46 3.72 5.88
N THR A 119 18.02 2.89 5.01
CA THR A 119 17.92 1.42 5.13
C THR A 119 18.63 0.93 6.38
N LYS A 120 19.84 1.40 6.66
CA LYS A 120 20.56 1.04 7.90
C LYS A 120 19.79 1.44 9.15
N LEU A 121 19.26 2.66 9.16
CA LEU A 121 18.44 3.17 10.25
C LEU A 121 17.20 2.29 10.47
N SER A 122 16.48 2.00 9.41
CA SER A 122 15.22 1.25 9.46
C SER A 122 15.43 -0.20 9.87
N HIS A 123 16.41 -0.89 9.29
CA HIS A 123 16.77 -2.24 9.68
C HIS A 123 17.21 -2.35 11.14
N ALA A 124 17.94 -1.34 11.67
CA ALA A 124 18.29 -1.29 13.08
C ALA A 124 17.07 -1.16 14.01
N ASN A 125 15.93 -0.66 13.49
CA ASN A 125 14.65 -0.57 14.18
C ASN A 125 13.68 -1.71 13.83
N GLY A 126 14.13 -2.75 13.10
CA GLY A 126 13.32 -3.89 12.72
C GLY A 126 12.30 -3.61 11.61
N ALA A 127 12.47 -2.49 10.89
CA ALA A 127 11.61 -2.12 9.77
C ALA A 127 12.23 -2.51 8.41
N VAL A 128 11.38 -2.80 7.43
CA VAL A 128 11.76 -3.06 6.03
C VAL A 128 11.64 -1.80 5.17
N VAL A 129 12.41 -1.74 4.09
CA VAL A 129 12.56 -0.54 3.26
C VAL A 129 12.21 -0.79 1.81
N GLU A 130 11.31 0.04 1.29
CA GLU A 130 11.08 0.28 -0.12
C GLU A 130 11.92 1.47 -0.57
N ALA A 131 12.42 1.44 -1.79
CA ALA A 131 13.05 2.60 -2.42
C ALA A 131 12.66 2.69 -3.89
N GLU A 132 12.92 3.84 -4.51
CA GLU A 132 12.61 4.09 -5.91
C GLU A 132 13.85 4.53 -6.68
N ILE A 133 14.05 3.95 -7.88
CA ILE A 133 14.98 4.44 -8.88
C ILE A 133 14.29 4.65 -10.23
N GLY A 134 14.78 5.60 -10.97
CA GLY A 134 14.03 6.27 -12.01
C GLY A 134 13.36 7.50 -11.41
N ARG A 135 12.46 8.12 -12.17
CA ARG A 135 11.69 9.28 -11.70
C ARG A 135 10.35 9.29 -12.40
N ILE A 136 9.30 9.10 -11.63
CA ILE A 136 7.92 9.10 -12.13
C ILE A 136 7.48 10.55 -12.36
N SER A 137 6.83 10.84 -13.50
CA SER A 137 6.16 12.12 -13.75
C SER A 137 4.76 12.14 -13.17
N GLY A 138 4.16 13.34 -13.09
CA GLY A 138 2.79 13.53 -12.62
C GLY A 138 2.68 14.26 -11.30
N THR A 139 1.51 14.27 -10.72
CA THR A 139 1.22 14.97 -9.46
C THR A 139 0.64 14.02 -8.43
N GLU A 140 1.26 13.92 -7.26
CA GLU A 140 0.74 13.21 -6.11
C GLU A 140 0.99 14.01 -4.84
N ASP A 141 -0.06 14.17 -4.03
CA ASP A 141 -0.06 14.83 -2.72
C ASP A 141 0.69 16.18 -2.66
N GLY A 142 0.54 16.99 -3.72
CA GLY A 142 1.12 18.33 -3.82
C GLY A 142 2.53 18.38 -4.42
N LEU A 143 3.13 17.23 -4.77
CA LEU A 143 4.37 17.16 -5.53
C LEU A 143 4.06 16.95 -7.00
N THR A 144 4.63 17.81 -7.87
CA THR A 144 4.49 17.71 -9.33
C THR A 144 5.85 17.51 -9.98
N ILE A 145 5.98 16.45 -10.78
CA ILE A 145 7.16 16.17 -11.59
C ILE A 145 6.77 16.28 -13.06
N GLU A 146 7.41 17.21 -13.76
CA GLU A 146 7.17 17.40 -15.19
C GLU A 146 7.62 16.17 -16.00
N GLU A 147 6.89 15.84 -17.08
CA GLU A 147 7.18 14.68 -17.94
C GLU A 147 8.63 14.69 -18.47
N LYS A 148 9.17 15.87 -18.81
CA LYS A 148 10.57 16.02 -19.24
C LYS A 148 11.61 15.67 -18.18
N ALA A 149 11.22 15.64 -16.90
CA ALA A 149 12.09 15.25 -15.78
C ALA A 149 11.95 13.77 -15.39
N ALA A 150 11.02 13.05 -16.02
CA ALA A 150 10.85 11.62 -15.83
C ALA A 150 12.04 10.83 -16.37
N LYS A 151 12.47 9.80 -15.65
CA LYS A 151 13.55 8.89 -16.06
C LYS A 151 13.11 7.47 -15.79
N MET A 152 13.08 6.63 -16.84
CA MET A 152 12.81 5.20 -16.67
C MET A 152 13.95 4.51 -15.93
N THR A 153 13.63 3.52 -15.12
CA THR A 153 14.59 2.70 -14.38
C THR A 153 15.51 1.94 -15.33
N ASP A 154 16.83 2.10 -15.17
CA ASP A 154 17.81 1.29 -15.89
C ASP A 154 18.02 -0.05 -15.16
N PRO A 155 17.96 -1.22 -15.86
CA PRO A 155 18.12 -2.52 -15.24
C PRO A 155 19.48 -2.74 -14.57
N LEU A 156 20.57 -2.15 -15.07
CA LEU A 156 21.90 -2.28 -14.46
C LEU A 156 22.03 -1.38 -13.23
N GLU A 157 21.51 -0.13 -13.32
CA GLU A 157 21.42 0.75 -12.17
C GLU A 157 20.58 0.09 -11.03
N ALA A 158 19.51 -0.66 -11.36
CA ALA A 158 18.69 -1.36 -10.38
C ALA A 158 19.47 -2.42 -9.58
N VAL A 159 20.31 -3.20 -10.27
CA VAL A 159 21.16 -4.23 -9.62
C VAL A 159 22.17 -3.60 -8.68
N GLU A 160 22.88 -2.56 -9.14
CA GLU A 160 23.86 -1.83 -8.34
C GLU A 160 23.21 -1.17 -7.12
N PHE A 161 22.08 -0.49 -7.33
CA PHE A 161 21.36 0.20 -6.28
C PHE A 161 20.94 -0.74 -5.14
N ILE A 162 20.32 -1.88 -5.46
CA ILE A 162 19.92 -2.88 -4.47
C ILE A 162 21.13 -3.42 -3.69
N LYS A 163 22.23 -3.73 -4.42
CA LYS A 163 23.46 -4.22 -3.80
C LYS A 163 24.05 -3.23 -2.79
N GLU A 164 24.07 -1.95 -3.14
CA GLU A 164 24.70 -0.90 -2.32
C GLU A 164 23.79 -0.40 -1.19
N THR A 165 22.46 -0.45 -1.37
CA THR A 165 21.49 0.05 -0.39
C THR A 165 20.91 -1.03 0.52
N ASN A 166 20.89 -2.30 0.06
CA ASN A 166 20.27 -3.44 0.75
C ASN A 166 18.78 -3.22 1.06
N VAL A 167 18.05 -2.55 0.15
CA VAL A 167 16.59 -2.37 0.27
C VAL A 167 15.84 -3.68 0.10
N ASP A 168 14.67 -3.77 0.70
CA ASP A 168 13.83 -4.98 0.69
C ASP A 168 12.89 -5.03 -0.51
N PHE A 169 12.50 -3.87 -1.06
CA PHE A 169 11.59 -3.73 -2.21
C PHE A 169 12.06 -2.60 -3.11
N LEU A 170 11.76 -2.71 -4.41
CA LEU A 170 12.13 -1.69 -5.38
C LEU A 170 10.94 -1.22 -6.20
N ALA A 171 10.61 0.08 -6.06
CA ALA A 171 9.71 0.77 -6.96
C ALA A 171 10.44 1.16 -8.25
N VAL A 172 9.79 0.88 -9.39
CA VAL A 172 10.37 1.06 -10.72
C VAL A 172 9.53 1.98 -11.59
N THR A 173 10.19 2.77 -12.42
CA THR A 173 9.59 3.63 -13.44
C THR A 173 9.76 3.00 -14.81
N ILE A 174 8.64 2.63 -15.44
CA ILE A 174 8.59 1.99 -16.75
C ILE A 174 7.62 2.70 -17.72
N GLY A 175 7.32 3.99 -17.44
CA GLY A 175 6.34 4.80 -18.17
C GLY A 175 5.04 5.02 -17.38
N ASN A 176 4.98 4.57 -16.14
CA ASN A 176 3.90 4.88 -15.19
C ASN A 176 3.96 6.35 -14.76
N VAL A 177 2.80 6.91 -14.38
CA VAL A 177 2.60 8.33 -14.04
C VAL A 177 1.80 8.43 -12.74
N HIS A 178 2.17 9.36 -11.86
CA HIS A 178 1.39 9.69 -10.68
C HIS A 178 0.15 10.52 -11.05
N GLY A 179 -1.00 10.21 -10.47
CA GLY A 179 -2.25 10.91 -10.73
C GLY A 179 -2.95 10.41 -12.00
N LYS A 180 -3.53 11.33 -12.78
CA LYS A 180 -4.30 10.99 -13.98
C LYS A 180 -3.40 10.89 -15.21
N TYR A 181 -3.64 9.90 -16.04
CA TYR A 181 -3.06 9.80 -17.37
C TYR A 181 -3.83 10.75 -18.31
N PHE A 182 -3.13 11.69 -18.93
CA PHE A 182 -3.71 12.61 -19.93
C PHE A 182 -3.68 12.05 -21.36
N SER A 183 -2.95 10.97 -21.57
CA SER A 183 -2.85 10.20 -22.81
C SER A 183 -2.95 8.71 -22.51
N GLU A 184 -3.09 7.89 -23.55
CA GLU A 184 -3.10 6.44 -23.39
C GLU A 184 -1.80 5.95 -22.72
N PRO A 185 -1.90 5.23 -21.58
CA PRO A 185 -0.72 4.72 -20.87
C PRO A 185 0.16 3.83 -21.75
N LYS A 186 1.48 3.96 -21.61
CA LYS A 186 2.44 3.12 -22.32
C LYS A 186 3.52 2.64 -21.36
N LEU A 187 3.44 1.37 -20.97
CA LEU A 187 4.43 0.75 -20.08
C LEU A 187 5.46 -0.05 -20.88
N ASP A 188 6.75 0.11 -20.54
CA ASP A 188 7.88 -0.65 -21.12
C ASP A 188 8.00 -2.02 -20.44
N PHE A 189 7.15 -2.98 -20.84
CA PHE A 189 7.16 -4.33 -20.31
C PHE A 189 8.46 -5.11 -20.61
N PRO A 190 9.13 -4.96 -21.77
CA PRO A 190 10.47 -5.50 -21.98
C PRO A 190 11.48 -5.04 -20.94
N ARG A 191 11.44 -3.77 -20.54
CA ARG A 191 12.26 -3.21 -19.45
C ARG A 191 11.91 -3.84 -18.11
N LEU A 192 10.62 -3.92 -17.76
CA LEU A 192 10.16 -4.57 -16.53
C LEU A 192 10.64 -6.02 -16.44
N ALA A 193 10.56 -6.78 -17.53
CA ALA A 193 11.03 -8.16 -17.59
C ALA A 193 12.54 -8.28 -17.33
N LYS A 194 13.35 -7.35 -17.90
CA LYS A 194 14.80 -7.30 -17.67
C LYS A 194 15.10 -6.98 -16.20
N ILE A 195 14.46 -5.96 -15.62
CA ILE A 195 14.64 -5.62 -14.21
C ILE A 195 14.27 -6.84 -13.33
N ARG A 196 13.11 -7.45 -13.57
CA ARG A 196 12.65 -8.61 -12.80
C ARG A 196 13.62 -9.79 -12.84
N ALA A 197 14.25 -10.03 -13.97
CA ALA A 197 15.23 -11.11 -14.12
C ALA A 197 16.55 -10.83 -13.41
N SER A 198 16.87 -9.56 -13.16
CA SER A 198 18.16 -9.11 -12.63
C SER A 198 18.17 -8.86 -11.13
N VAL A 199 16.97 -8.62 -10.50
CA VAL A 199 16.90 -8.25 -9.10
C VAL A 199 16.20 -9.30 -8.24
N PRO A 200 16.69 -9.55 -6.99
CA PRO A 200 16.13 -10.58 -6.12
C PRO A 200 14.88 -10.12 -5.36
N VAL A 201 14.67 -8.81 -5.20
CA VAL A 201 13.60 -8.23 -4.38
C VAL A 201 12.26 -8.14 -5.10
N PRO A 202 11.12 -8.09 -4.38
CA PRO A 202 9.82 -7.76 -4.95
C PRO A 202 9.82 -6.40 -5.63
N LEU A 203 9.12 -6.30 -6.78
CA LEU A 203 8.94 -5.04 -7.50
C LEU A 203 7.63 -4.36 -7.13
N VAL A 204 7.67 -3.05 -7.10
CA VAL A 204 6.53 -2.17 -6.81
C VAL A 204 6.28 -1.28 -8.03
N LEU A 205 5.01 -1.04 -8.35
CA LEU A 205 4.63 -0.09 -9.39
C LEU A 205 3.69 0.97 -8.80
N HIS A 206 4.14 2.23 -8.84
CA HIS A 206 3.34 3.38 -8.44
C HIS A 206 2.49 3.89 -9.61
N GLY A 207 1.51 4.76 -9.32
CA GLY A 207 0.66 5.35 -10.35
C GLY A 207 -0.24 4.34 -11.05
N ALA A 208 -0.81 3.38 -10.31
CA ALA A 208 -1.72 2.39 -10.87
C ALA A 208 -3.12 2.94 -11.21
N SER A 209 -3.48 4.11 -10.68
CA SER A 209 -4.77 4.76 -10.95
C SER A 209 -4.91 5.10 -12.44
N GLY A 210 -5.96 4.57 -13.09
CA GLY A 210 -6.21 4.79 -14.52
C GLY A 210 -5.44 3.88 -15.47
N LEU A 211 -4.63 2.91 -14.97
CA LEU A 211 -4.05 1.89 -15.84
C LEU A 211 -5.11 0.87 -16.30
N PRO A 212 -5.12 0.50 -17.59
CA PRO A 212 -5.96 -0.58 -18.10
C PRO A 212 -5.70 -1.91 -17.38
N GLU A 213 -6.75 -2.71 -17.18
CA GLU A 213 -6.67 -4.04 -16.55
C GLU A 213 -5.60 -4.94 -17.18
N SER A 214 -5.50 -4.94 -18.52
CA SER A 214 -4.52 -5.72 -19.25
C SER A 214 -3.07 -5.37 -18.85
N MET A 215 -2.78 -4.08 -18.59
CA MET A 215 -1.46 -3.63 -18.19
C MET A 215 -1.15 -4.00 -16.73
N ILE A 216 -2.14 -3.91 -15.83
CA ILE A 216 -2.02 -4.38 -14.44
C ILE A 216 -1.71 -5.89 -14.43
N ASN A 217 -2.53 -6.68 -15.13
CA ASN A 217 -2.35 -8.13 -15.21
C ASN A 217 -0.99 -8.52 -15.81
N GLN A 218 -0.51 -7.79 -16.82
CA GLN A 218 0.81 -8.03 -17.41
C GLN A 218 1.93 -7.66 -16.43
N SER A 219 1.81 -6.55 -15.69
CA SER A 219 2.77 -6.14 -14.67
C SER A 219 2.91 -7.20 -13.56
N ILE A 220 1.78 -7.76 -13.08
CA ILE A 220 1.77 -8.83 -12.09
C ILE A 220 2.48 -10.08 -12.61
N LYS A 221 2.19 -10.51 -13.85
CA LYS A 221 2.87 -11.64 -14.50
C LYS A 221 4.38 -11.43 -14.61
N LEU A 222 4.80 -10.17 -14.73
CA LEU A 222 6.21 -9.78 -14.79
C LEU A 222 6.81 -9.47 -13.40
N GLY A 223 6.11 -9.80 -12.31
CA GLY A 223 6.66 -9.81 -10.95
C GLY A 223 6.42 -8.57 -10.11
N VAL A 224 5.55 -7.65 -10.55
CA VAL A 224 5.06 -6.58 -9.68
C VAL A 224 4.20 -7.20 -8.58
N SER A 225 4.50 -6.86 -7.33
CA SER A 225 3.91 -7.46 -6.13
C SER A 225 3.15 -6.44 -5.26
N LYS A 226 3.26 -5.14 -5.57
CA LYS A 226 2.55 -4.05 -4.89
C LYS A 226 2.16 -2.98 -5.91
N PHE A 227 0.96 -2.44 -5.75
CA PHE A 227 0.48 -1.26 -6.46
C PHE A 227 0.01 -0.20 -5.47
N ASN A 228 0.47 1.04 -5.66
CA ASN A 228 -0.04 2.18 -4.92
C ASN A 228 -1.33 2.70 -5.58
N VAL A 229 -2.35 2.94 -4.76
CA VAL A 229 -3.65 3.51 -5.17
C VAL A 229 -4.01 4.65 -4.24
N ASN A 230 -4.07 5.86 -4.77
CA ASN A 230 -4.40 7.07 -4.01
C ASN A 230 -5.55 7.85 -4.68
N THR A 231 -5.32 8.31 -5.91
CA THR A 231 -6.16 9.30 -6.60
C THR A 231 -7.62 8.88 -6.68
N GLU A 232 -7.93 7.66 -7.15
CA GLU A 232 -9.30 7.18 -7.32
C GLU A 232 -10.05 7.06 -5.99
N VAL A 233 -9.38 6.58 -4.94
CA VAL A 233 -9.98 6.45 -3.59
C VAL A 233 -10.29 7.81 -3.00
N ARG A 234 -9.34 8.76 -3.13
CA ARG A 234 -9.52 10.14 -2.67
C ARG A 234 -10.63 10.86 -3.44
N GLU A 235 -10.71 10.67 -4.75
CA GLU A 235 -11.78 11.24 -5.58
C GLU A 235 -13.15 10.72 -5.17
N ALA A 236 -13.30 9.41 -4.94
CA ALA A 236 -14.55 8.82 -4.48
C ALA A 236 -15.03 9.46 -3.15
N TYR A 237 -14.13 9.66 -2.19
CA TYR A 237 -14.42 10.36 -0.94
C TYR A 237 -14.88 11.80 -1.18
N MET A 238 -14.09 12.56 -1.95
CA MET A 238 -14.35 13.98 -2.21
C MET A 238 -15.63 14.23 -3.00
N ASP A 239 -16.01 13.33 -3.88
CA ASP A 239 -17.22 13.47 -4.68
C ASP A 239 -18.49 13.29 -3.84
N VAL A 240 -18.47 12.39 -2.84
CA VAL A 240 -19.56 12.29 -1.85
C VAL A 240 -19.66 13.59 -1.04
N LEU A 241 -18.56 14.14 -0.56
CA LEU A 241 -18.59 15.41 0.19
C LEU A 241 -19.14 16.57 -0.63
N LYS A 242 -18.71 16.71 -1.89
CA LYS A 242 -19.21 17.75 -2.81
C LYS A 242 -20.72 17.62 -3.01
N THR A 243 -21.20 16.40 -3.27
CA THR A 243 -22.62 16.15 -3.49
C THR A 243 -23.43 16.41 -2.23
N SER A 244 -22.93 15.96 -1.06
CA SER A 244 -23.60 16.14 0.24
C SER A 244 -23.65 17.61 0.68
N SER A 245 -22.68 18.43 0.28
CA SER A 245 -22.67 19.88 0.61
C SER A 245 -23.85 20.66 0.00
N SER A 246 -24.55 20.09 -0.97
CA SER A 246 -25.76 20.71 -1.58
C SER A 246 -27.06 20.35 -0.86
N LEU A 247 -27.03 19.47 0.14
CA LEU A 247 -28.20 19.11 0.93
C LEU A 247 -28.50 20.21 1.96
N SER A 248 -29.80 20.42 2.26
CA SER A 248 -30.24 21.45 3.20
C SER A 248 -29.94 21.12 4.67
N ASP A 249 -29.89 19.84 5.01
CA ASP A 249 -29.63 19.34 6.39
C ASP A 249 -28.98 17.94 6.33
N PRO A 250 -27.68 17.85 5.98
CA PRO A 250 -27.01 16.56 5.89
C PRO A 250 -26.66 16.01 7.28
N ASP A 251 -27.06 14.77 7.57
CA ASP A 251 -26.56 14.04 8.74
C ASP A 251 -25.08 13.69 8.54
N LEU A 252 -24.25 14.03 9.52
CA LEU A 252 -22.79 13.83 9.43
C LEU A 252 -22.43 12.36 9.27
N LEU A 253 -22.99 11.46 10.07
CA LEU A 253 -22.64 10.04 10.03
C LEU A 253 -23.12 9.40 8.73
N GLU A 254 -24.31 9.76 8.24
CA GLU A 254 -24.81 9.28 6.96
C GLU A 254 -23.90 9.69 5.78
N VAL A 255 -23.39 10.93 5.81
CA VAL A 255 -22.44 11.41 4.80
C VAL A 255 -21.12 10.65 4.88
N MET A 256 -20.58 10.41 6.09
CA MET A 256 -19.36 9.65 6.27
C MET A 256 -19.51 8.18 5.86
N GLU A 257 -20.63 7.54 6.17
CA GLU A 257 -20.93 6.18 5.73
C GLU A 257 -21.00 6.06 4.19
N LYS A 258 -21.67 7.01 3.51
CA LYS A 258 -21.68 7.08 2.05
C LYS A 258 -20.27 7.26 1.47
N ALA A 259 -19.43 8.06 2.12
CA ALA A 259 -18.04 8.25 1.69
C ALA A 259 -17.20 6.98 1.88
N ILE A 260 -17.39 6.25 2.98
CA ILE A 260 -16.78 4.93 3.22
C ILE A 260 -17.20 3.96 2.12
N ASP A 261 -18.50 3.87 1.82
CA ASP A 261 -19.04 2.96 0.81
C ASP A 261 -18.48 3.26 -0.59
N ALA A 262 -18.38 4.54 -0.96
CA ALA A 262 -17.80 4.94 -2.23
C ALA A 262 -16.32 4.54 -2.35
N MET A 263 -15.51 4.81 -1.32
CA MET A 263 -14.12 4.38 -1.27
C MET A 263 -13.99 2.85 -1.27
N ARG A 264 -14.82 2.15 -0.49
CA ARG A 264 -14.84 0.69 -0.40
C ARG A 264 -15.11 0.05 -1.75
N SER A 265 -16.00 0.61 -2.58
CA SER A 265 -16.26 0.12 -3.94
C SER A 265 -14.99 0.15 -4.79
N VAL A 266 -14.31 1.30 -4.84
CA VAL A 266 -13.04 1.46 -5.59
C VAL A 266 -11.97 0.50 -5.09
N ILE A 267 -11.79 0.41 -3.76
CA ILE A 267 -10.80 -0.48 -3.16
C ILE A 267 -11.10 -1.94 -3.50
N SER A 268 -12.37 -2.36 -3.43
CA SER A 268 -12.80 -3.72 -3.77
C SER A 268 -12.50 -4.09 -5.21
N GLU A 269 -12.74 -3.19 -6.16
CA GLU A 269 -12.39 -3.38 -7.57
C GLU A 269 -10.86 -3.57 -7.74
N LYS A 270 -10.05 -2.77 -7.05
CA LYS A 270 -8.58 -2.90 -7.11
C LYS A 270 -8.09 -4.21 -6.49
N LEU A 271 -8.63 -4.63 -5.34
CA LEU A 271 -8.24 -5.91 -4.73
C LEU A 271 -8.58 -7.11 -5.63
N GLN A 272 -9.70 -7.06 -6.36
CA GLN A 272 -10.05 -8.06 -7.37
C GLN A 272 -9.10 -8.01 -8.57
N LEU A 273 -8.85 -6.81 -9.11
CA LEU A 273 -7.97 -6.59 -10.25
C LEU A 273 -6.53 -7.05 -9.98
N PHE A 274 -6.03 -6.82 -8.76
CA PHE A 274 -4.68 -7.24 -8.35
C PHE A 274 -4.58 -8.73 -8.02
N GLY A 275 -5.72 -9.44 -8.02
CA GLY A 275 -5.80 -10.89 -7.76
C GLY A 275 -5.56 -11.25 -6.29
N SER A 276 -5.63 -10.29 -5.37
CA SER A 276 -5.46 -10.51 -3.92
C SER A 276 -6.73 -10.98 -3.21
N ALA A 277 -7.90 -10.80 -3.81
CA ALA A 277 -9.16 -11.31 -3.29
C ALA A 277 -9.08 -12.82 -3.04
N GLY A 278 -9.53 -13.27 -1.85
CA GLY A 278 -9.45 -14.66 -1.41
C GLY A 278 -8.05 -15.16 -1.06
N LYS A 279 -7.04 -14.28 -0.91
CA LYS A 279 -5.65 -14.69 -0.63
C LYS A 279 -5.21 -14.50 0.82
N ALA A 280 -6.08 -14.03 1.71
CA ALA A 280 -5.75 -13.84 3.13
C ALA A 280 -5.22 -15.12 3.80
N TYR A 281 -5.74 -16.31 3.42
CA TYR A 281 -5.31 -17.59 3.98
C TYR A 281 -3.83 -17.91 3.72
N LEU A 282 -3.23 -17.38 2.66
CA LEU A 282 -1.81 -17.61 2.34
C LEU A 282 -0.85 -16.97 3.36
N HIS A 283 -1.37 -16.08 4.21
CA HIS A 283 -0.62 -15.34 5.23
C HIS A 283 -1.01 -15.74 6.65
N GLN A 284 -1.91 -16.70 6.80
CA GLN A 284 -2.26 -17.23 8.13
C GLN A 284 -1.17 -18.23 8.57
N SER A 285 -0.58 -17.95 9.73
CA SER A 285 0.41 -18.87 10.29
C SER A 285 -0.22 -20.24 10.56
N PRO A 286 0.44 -21.38 10.28
CA PRO A 286 -0.05 -22.71 10.63
C PRO A 286 -0.37 -22.88 12.12
N TYR A 287 0.11 -21.98 12.98
CA TYR A 287 -0.16 -21.97 14.43
C TYR A 287 -1.37 -21.11 14.84
N ALA A 288 -1.98 -20.32 13.92
CA ALA A 288 -3.15 -19.51 14.24
C ALA A 288 -4.45 -20.33 14.35
N ASP A 289 -4.52 -21.47 13.67
CA ASP A 289 -5.71 -22.34 13.64
C ASP A 289 -6.06 -22.94 15.01
N GLY A 290 -5.07 -23.14 15.90
CA GLY A 290 -5.28 -23.66 17.25
C GLY A 290 -5.98 -22.69 18.21
N LEU A 291 -5.86 -21.37 18.00
CA LEU A 291 -6.44 -20.35 18.87
C LEU A 291 -7.80 -19.86 18.35
N ALA A 292 -7.97 -19.75 17.02
CA ALA A 292 -9.24 -19.35 16.41
C ALA A 292 -10.31 -20.45 16.55
N ALA A 293 -9.96 -21.72 16.38
CA ALA A 293 -10.84 -22.86 16.57
C ALA A 293 -11.33 -22.97 18.03
N LYS A 294 -10.45 -22.71 19.01
CA LYS A 294 -10.86 -22.65 20.44
C LYS A 294 -11.81 -21.51 20.73
N SER A 295 -11.59 -20.31 20.16
CA SER A 295 -12.46 -19.14 20.40
C SER A 295 -13.86 -19.30 19.80
N ILE A 296 -14.00 -19.99 18.67
CA ILE A 296 -15.28 -20.28 18.03
C ILE A 296 -16.02 -21.38 18.79
N SER A 297 -15.34 -22.43 19.23
CA SER A 297 -15.94 -23.51 20.03
C SER A 297 -16.42 -23.02 21.40
N ASP A 298 -15.66 -22.13 22.05
CA ASP A 298 -16.03 -21.55 23.35
C ASP A 298 -17.19 -20.56 23.25
N LYS A 299 -17.33 -19.82 22.13
CA LYS A 299 -18.50 -18.96 21.89
C LYS A 299 -19.75 -19.78 21.57
N GLN A 300 -19.65 -20.82 20.77
CA GLN A 300 -20.77 -21.73 20.48
C GLN A 300 -21.21 -22.53 21.70
N ALA A 301 -20.28 -22.99 22.54
CA ALA A 301 -20.61 -23.67 23.79
C ALA A 301 -21.34 -22.76 24.77
N LYS A 302 -20.95 -21.47 24.89
CA LYS A 302 -21.65 -20.49 25.74
C LYS A 302 -23.03 -20.13 25.22
N THR A 303 -23.21 -20.04 23.89
CA THR A 303 -24.53 -19.75 23.29
C THR A 303 -25.52 -20.90 23.46
N ASN A 304 -25.04 -22.15 23.33
CA ASN A 304 -25.88 -23.33 23.56
C ASN A 304 -26.25 -23.55 25.04
N GLN A 305 -25.40 -23.11 25.99
CA GLN A 305 -25.69 -23.22 27.41
C GLN A 305 -26.71 -22.19 27.92
N VAL A 306 -26.85 -21.06 27.22
CA VAL A 306 -27.87 -20.05 27.48
C VAL A 306 -29.25 -20.48 26.96
N LEU A 307 -29.26 -21.25 25.83
CA LEU A 307 -30.51 -21.74 25.24
C LEU A 307 -31.09 -22.99 25.96
N ILE A 308 -30.30 -23.69 26.79
CA ILE A 308 -30.77 -24.86 27.57
C ILE A 308 -31.32 -24.42 28.96
N ASN A 309 -31.00 -23.21 29.42
CA ASN A 309 -31.39 -22.70 30.73
C ASN A 309 -32.48 -21.58 30.64
N SER A 310 -33.08 -21.36 29.49
CA SER A 310 -34.25 -20.54 29.23
C SER A 310 -35.43 -21.40 28.79
#